data_df37ad138d3e3970a1ceaed4db8305af
#
_entry.id   df37ad138d3e3970a1ceaed4db8305af
#
_cell.length_a   1.000
_cell.length_b   1.000
_cell.length_c   1.000
_cell.angle_alpha   90.00
_cell.angle_beta   90.00
_cell.angle_gamma   90.00
#
_symmetry.space_group_name_H-M   'P 1'
#
loop_
_entity.id
_entity.type
_entity.pdbx_description
1 polymer ?
#
loop_
_entity_poly.entity_id
_entity_poly.type
_entity_poly.pdbx_seq_one_letter_code
_entity_poly.pdbx_strand_id
1 'polypeptide(L)'
;YDAFYEANVLVQKNLINAAKAHRINRFVFVSTPSLYFLLEDKLNINETENLEKNFVNAYAATKRAAEIALIQSGLKYIIIRPRALIGRGDTIILPRLIRAYDEGKLRVIGNGKNIADLTPVYNVAQALILAIFAPEVAVNQVYNISNGEPVVLWDKISAVLRRLDRTPPHTKIPFTLIKRIAQFMEWKSRITNKKEPTLTV
;
A
#
# COMPACT_ATOMS: atom_id res chain seq x y z
N TYR A 1 9.75 12.02 6.47
CA TYR A 1 8.87 12.72 5.50
C TYR A 1 9.65 13.12 4.25
N ASP A 2 10.82 13.74 4.38
CA ASP A 2 11.57 14.35 3.26
C ASP A 2 11.93 13.37 2.14
N ALA A 3 12.47 12.19 2.47
CA ALA A 3 12.80 11.18 1.48
C ALA A 3 11.56 10.68 0.69
N PHE A 4 10.40 10.54 1.35
CA PHE A 4 9.14 10.20 0.66
C PHE A 4 8.65 11.38 -0.20
N TYR A 5 8.82 12.61 0.27
CA TYR A 5 8.44 13.78 -0.49
C TYR A 5 9.27 13.92 -1.76
N GLU A 6 10.58 13.77 -1.67
CA GLU A 6 11.47 13.78 -2.83
C GLU A 6 11.09 12.69 -3.83
N ALA A 7 11.00 11.43 -3.38
CA ALA A 7 10.74 10.30 -4.25
C ALA A 7 9.33 10.29 -4.86
N ASN A 8 8.30 10.73 -4.13
CA ASN A 8 6.93 10.65 -4.60
C ASN A 8 6.41 11.96 -5.20
N VAL A 9 6.82 13.13 -4.67
CA VAL A 9 6.24 14.40 -5.09
C VAL A 9 7.15 15.14 -6.08
N LEU A 10 8.45 15.32 -5.75
CA LEU A 10 9.36 16.04 -6.64
C LEU A 10 9.60 15.27 -7.94
N VAL A 11 9.87 13.97 -7.83
CA VAL A 11 10.03 13.10 -9.03
C VAL A 11 8.76 13.14 -9.87
N GLN A 12 7.57 13.05 -9.25
CA GLN A 12 6.30 13.10 -9.98
C GLN A 12 6.13 14.44 -10.73
N LYS A 13 6.44 15.57 -10.09
CA LYS A 13 6.39 16.89 -10.73
C LYS A 13 7.35 16.99 -11.93
N ASN A 14 8.55 16.45 -11.79
CA ASN A 14 9.53 16.43 -12.88
C ASN A 14 9.04 15.57 -14.06
N LEU A 15 8.45 14.39 -13.77
CA LEU A 15 7.86 13.54 -14.80
C LEU A 15 6.65 14.20 -15.50
N ILE A 16 5.81 14.91 -14.76
CA ILE A 16 4.69 15.69 -15.32
C ILE A 16 5.21 16.78 -16.27
N ASN A 17 6.24 17.52 -15.86
CA ASN A 17 6.85 18.56 -16.70
C ASN A 17 7.46 17.97 -17.98
N ALA A 18 8.19 16.87 -17.85
CA ALA A 18 8.74 16.15 -19.00
C ALA A 18 7.64 15.63 -19.93
N ALA A 19 6.57 15.04 -19.38
CA ALA A 19 5.43 14.55 -20.16
C ALA A 19 4.76 15.68 -20.96
N LYS A 20 4.60 16.86 -20.36
CA LYS A 20 4.09 18.07 -21.06
C LYS A 20 5.02 18.53 -22.17
N ALA A 21 6.32 18.64 -21.88
CA ALA A 21 7.31 19.08 -22.87
C ALA A 21 7.37 18.16 -24.08
N HIS A 22 7.21 16.86 -23.86
CA HIS A 22 7.20 15.84 -24.93
C HIS A 22 5.81 15.50 -25.48
N ARG A 23 4.78 16.25 -25.08
CA ARG A 23 3.40 16.06 -25.57
C ARG A 23 2.89 14.61 -25.41
N ILE A 24 3.19 13.98 -24.28
CA ILE A 24 2.73 12.63 -23.99
C ILE A 24 1.21 12.61 -23.90
N ASN A 25 0.56 11.71 -24.64
CA ASN A 25 -0.90 11.65 -24.72
C ASN A 25 -1.57 11.13 -23.46
N ARG A 26 -0.88 10.30 -22.66
CA ARG A 26 -1.46 9.68 -21.47
C ARG A 26 -0.39 9.40 -20.42
N PHE A 27 -0.71 9.69 -19.17
CA PHE A 27 0.13 9.42 -18.03
C PHE A 27 -0.51 8.35 -17.14
N VAL A 28 0.11 7.19 -17.00
CA VAL A 28 -0.36 6.13 -16.10
C VAL A 28 0.44 6.18 -14.82
N PHE A 29 -0.23 6.34 -13.68
CA PHE A 29 0.40 6.51 -12.38
C PHE A 29 0.01 5.39 -11.41
N VAL A 30 1.01 4.72 -10.84
CA VAL A 30 0.81 3.72 -9.79
C VAL A 30 0.80 4.44 -8.44
N SER A 31 -0.37 4.50 -7.83
CA SER A 31 -0.60 5.04 -6.49
C SER A 31 -0.76 3.90 -5.46
N THR A 32 -1.53 4.13 -4.42
CA THR A 32 -1.71 3.17 -3.31
C THR A 32 -3.11 3.27 -2.71
N PRO A 33 -3.73 2.18 -2.27
CA PRO A 33 -4.97 2.21 -1.50
C PRO A 33 -4.75 2.62 -0.04
N SER A 34 -3.50 2.82 0.41
CA SER A 34 -3.22 3.35 1.75
C SER A 34 -3.85 4.73 1.99
N LEU A 35 -4.30 5.39 0.93
CA LEU A 35 -5.05 6.65 0.99
C LEU A 35 -6.42 6.51 1.67
N TYR A 36 -6.98 5.30 1.71
CA TYR A 36 -8.27 5.00 2.36
C TYR A 36 -8.12 4.52 3.80
N PHE A 37 -6.87 4.29 4.26
CA PHE A 37 -6.66 3.68 5.56
C PHE A 37 -6.99 4.62 6.69
N LEU A 38 -7.83 4.10 7.56
CA LEU A 38 -8.10 4.56 8.91
C LEU A 38 -7.63 3.49 9.90
N LEU A 39 -7.72 3.80 11.19
CA LEU A 39 -7.52 2.83 12.26
C LEU A 39 -8.73 1.90 12.47
N GLU A 40 -9.51 1.70 11.42
CA GLU A 40 -10.75 0.93 11.40
C GLU A 40 -10.74 -0.05 10.24
N ASP A 41 -11.44 -1.17 10.40
CA ASP A 41 -11.64 -2.14 9.34
C ASP A 41 -12.61 -1.57 8.30
N LYS A 42 -12.20 -1.55 7.03
CA LYS A 42 -13.03 -1.14 5.90
C LYS A 42 -13.11 -2.28 4.89
N LEU A 43 -14.33 -2.60 4.47
CA LEU A 43 -14.62 -3.58 3.42
C LEU A 43 -15.26 -2.88 2.22
N ASN A 44 -15.11 -3.48 1.04
CA ASN A 44 -15.74 -3.03 -0.21
C ASN A 44 -15.42 -1.56 -0.57
N ILE A 45 -14.20 -1.13 -0.30
CA ILE A 45 -13.73 0.23 -0.63
C ILE A 45 -13.71 0.39 -2.16
N ASN A 46 -14.38 1.43 -2.62
CA ASN A 46 -14.39 1.82 -4.03
C ASN A 46 -13.74 3.20 -4.24
N GLU A 47 -13.56 3.60 -5.50
CA GLU A 47 -12.86 4.82 -5.88
C GLU A 47 -13.60 6.11 -5.51
N THR A 48 -14.91 6.02 -5.24
CA THR A 48 -15.75 7.17 -4.83
C THR A 48 -15.67 7.45 -3.32
N GLU A 49 -15.02 6.55 -2.55
CA GLU A 49 -14.78 6.76 -1.12
C GLU A 49 -14.03 8.07 -0.87
N ASN A 50 -14.48 8.80 0.12
CA ASN A 50 -13.80 10.00 0.56
C ASN A 50 -12.42 9.64 1.11
N LEU A 51 -11.41 10.32 0.61
CA LEU A 51 -10.06 10.19 1.14
C LEU A 51 -9.92 11.02 2.41
N GLU A 52 -9.24 10.46 3.39
CA GLU A 52 -9.02 11.12 4.66
C GLU A 52 -8.17 12.37 4.51
N LYS A 53 -8.38 13.34 5.40
CA LYS A 53 -7.54 14.55 5.47
C LYS A 53 -6.22 14.27 6.18
N ASN A 54 -6.23 13.34 7.15
CA ASN A 54 -5.06 12.93 7.92
C ASN A 54 -4.66 11.51 7.54
N PHE A 55 -3.56 11.36 6.84
CA PHE A 55 -3.06 10.06 6.42
C PHE A 55 -2.31 9.35 7.55
N VAL A 56 -2.42 8.03 7.58
CA VAL A 56 -1.77 7.19 8.61
C VAL A 56 -0.24 7.26 8.62
N ASN A 57 0.38 7.66 7.50
CA ASN A 57 1.84 7.80 7.40
C ASN A 57 2.26 8.76 6.28
N ALA A 58 3.55 9.13 6.28
CA ALA A 58 4.15 10.00 5.28
C ALA A 58 4.07 9.44 3.85
N TYR A 59 4.14 8.11 3.68
CA TYR A 59 3.99 7.47 2.38
C TYR A 59 2.62 7.76 1.75
N ALA A 60 1.53 7.53 2.48
CA ALA A 60 0.19 7.81 2.00
C ALA A 60 0.02 9.32 1.68
N ALA A 61 0.45 10.20 2.58
CA ALA A 61 0.37 11.65 2.39
C ALA A 61 1.09 12.11 1.11
N THR A 62 2.31 11.61 0.88
CA THR A 62 3.10 12.00 -0.30
C THR A 62 2.58 11.39 -1.59
N LYS A 63 2.04 10.15 -1.56
CA LYS A 63 1.35 9.55 -2.73
C LYS A 63 0.08 10.33 -3.08
N ARG A 64 -0.68 10.82 -2.08
CA ARG A 64 -1.84 11.69 -2.35
C ARG A 64 -1.42 13.03 -2.97
N ALA A 65 -0.37 13.65 -2.46
CA ALA A 65 0.16 14.89 -3.03
C ALA A 65 0.59 14.69 -4.50
N ALA A 66 1.18 13.54 -4.82
CA ALA A 66 1.54 13.19 -6.19
C ALA A 66 0.31 12.98 -7.10
N GLU A 67 -0.77 12.34 -6.61
CA GLU A 67 -2.05 12.23 -7.34
C GLU A 67 -2.63 13.62 -7.64
N ILE A 68 -2.69 14.49 -6.62
CA ILE A 68 -3.21 15.85 -6.78
C ILE A 68 -2.39 16.63 -7.83
N ALA A 69 -1.07 16.54 -7.78
CA ALA A 69 -0.21 17.20 -8.76
C ALA A 69 -0.48 16.72 -10.20
N LEU A 70 -0.74 15.41 -10.39
CA LEU A 70 -1.09 14.85 -11.68
C LEU A 70 -2.48 15.29 -12.14
N ILE A 71 -3.49 15.21 -11.27
CA ILE A 71 -4.87 15.62 -11.55
C ILE A 71 -4.92 17.10 -11.98
N GLN A 72 -4.19 17.96 -11.27
CA GLN A 72 -4.13 19.40 -11.55
C GLN A 72 -3.23 19.75 -12.75
N SER A 73 -2.49 18.79 -13.28
CA SER A 73 -1.52 19.06 -14.36
C SER A 73 -2.14 19.40 -15.69
N GLY A 74 -3.39 19.00 -15.95
CA GLY A 74 -4.03 19.08 -17.26
C GLY A 74 -3.62 17.97 -18.24
N LEU A 75 -2.75 17.03 -17.83
CA LEU A 75 -2.46 15.84 -18.62
C LEU A 75 -3.64 14.86 -18.56
N LYS A 76 -3.87 14.12 -19.64
CA LYS A 76 -4.72 12.93 -19.57
C LYS A 76 -4.04 11.88 -18.70
N TYR A 77 -4.74 11.33 -17.72
CA TYR A 77 -4.17 10.38 -16.76
C TYR A 77 -5.05 9.17 -16.52
N ILE A 78 -4.43 8.10 -16.03
CA ILE A 78 -5.08 6.99 -15.35
C ILE A 78 -4.26 6.71 -14.08
N ILE A 79 -4.93 6.70 -12.94
CA ILE A 79 -4.30 6.37 -11.65
C ILE A 79 -4.76 4.97 -11.25
N ILE A 80 -3.83 4.08 -10.95
CA ILE A 80 -4.13 2.76 -10.40
C ILE A 80 -3.64 2.65 -8.96
N ARG A 81 -4.46 2.05 -8.08
CA ARG A 81 -4.20 1.84 -6.66
C ARG A 81 -4.20 0.33 -6.36
N PRO A 82 -3.06 -0.37 -6.56
CA PRO A 82 -3.01 -1.81 -6.37
C PRO A 82 -2.99 -2.18 -4.89
N ARG A 83 -3.84 -3.12 -4.47
CA ARG A 83 -3.93 -3.62 -3.10
C ARG A 83 -2.89 -4.72 -2.87
N ALA A 84 -2.18 -4.68 -1.74
CA ALA A 84 -1.33 -5.74 -1.18
C ALA A 84 -0.68 -6.67 -2.23
N LEU A 85 0.32 -6.15 -2.96
CA LEU A 85 0.98 -6.89 -4.05
C LEU A 85 1.70 -8.12 -3.51
N ILE A 86 1.50 -9.23 -4.22
CA ILE A 86 2.22 -10.48 -3.98
C ILE A 86 2.71 -11.05 -5.31
N GLY A 87 3.79 -11.80 -5.28
CA GLY A 87 4.24 -12.51 -6.48
C GLY A 87 5.76 -12.62 -6.58
N ARG A 88 6.18 -13.11 -7.74
CA ARG A 88 7.60 -13.26 -8.06
C ARG A 88 8.27 -11.88 -8.08
N GLY A 89 9.43 -11.78 -7.44
CA GLY A 89 10.18 -10.52 -7.34
C GLY A 89 9.78 -9.67 -6.12
N ASP A 90 8.94 -10.19 -5.19
CA ASP A 90 8.69 -9.52 -3.93
C ASP A 90 9.96 -9.46 -3.08
N THR A 91 10.46 -8.25 -2.88
CA THR A 91 11.65 -7.95 -2.05
C THR A 91 11.28 -7.34 -0.70
N ILE A 92 9.99 -7.18 -0.40
CA ILE A 92 9.52 -6.40 0.75
C ILE A 92 8.65 -7.23 1.70
N ILE A 93 7.52 -7.75 1.24
CA ILE A 93 6.51 -8.36 2.12
C ILE A 93 6.97 -9.74 2.58
N LEU A 94 7.20 -10.65 1.63
CA LEU A 94 7.59 -12.02 1.94
C LEU A 94 8.96 -12.11 2.65
N PRO A 95 10.02 -11.40 2.22
CA PRO A 95 11.29 -11.40 2.94
C PRO A 95 11.19 -10.87 4.36
N ARG A 96 10.37 -9.83 4.61
CA ARG A 96 10.13 -9.31 5.98
C ARG A 96 9.40 -10.33 6.85
N LEU A 97 8.40 -11.01 6.29
CA LEU A 97 7.65 -12.05 7.00
C LEU A 97 8.57 -13.22 7.39
N ILE A 98 9.40 -13.69 6.45
CA ILE A 98 10.36 -14.77 6.69
C ILE A 98 11.38 -14.35 7.75
N ARG A 99 11.93 -13.14 7.65
CA ARG A 99 12.86 -12.62 8.66
C ARG A 99 12.22 -12.54 10.04
N ALA A 100 10.99 -12.03 10.14
CA ALA A 100 10.27 -11.97 11.40
C ALA A 100 10.02 -13.37 11.99
N TYR A 101 9.79 -14.37 11.14
CA TYR A 101 9.68 -15.76 11.54
C TYR A 101 11.01 -16.29 12.09
N ASP A 102 12.10 -16.14 11.33
CA ASP A 102 13.45 -16.63 11.69
C ASP A 102 13.96 -15.99 12.99
N GLU A 103 13.61 -14.72 13.23
CA GLU A 103 13.91 -14.02 14.47
C GLU A 103 12.96 -14.39 15.62
N GLY A 104 12.02 -15.32 15.44
CA GLY A 104 11.03 -15.71 16.43
C GLY A 104 10.06 -14.60 16.83
N LYS A 105 9.92 -13.56 16.00
CA LYS A 105 9.07 -12.39 16.25
C LYS A 105 7.69 -12.47 15.60
N LEU A 106 7.49 -13.40 14.65
CA LEU A 106 6.20 -13.53 13.98
C LEU A 106 5.14 -14.06 14.92
N ARG A 107 4.07 -13.32 15.11
CA ARG A 107 2.94 -13.64 15.98
C ARG A 107 1.62 -13.36 15.27
N VAL A 108 0.61 -14.16 15.59
CA VAL A 108 -0.75 -13.92 15.07
C VAL A 108 -1.35 -12.72 15.82
N ILE A 109 -1.71 -11.66 15.10
CA ILE A 109 -2.31 -10.46 15.67
C ILE A 109 -3.82 -10.65 15.80
N GLY A 110 -4.36 -10.35 16.96
CA GLY A 110 -5.78 -10.46 17.25
C GLY A 110 -6.26 -11.92 17.23
N ASN A 111 -7.42 -12.14 16.64
CA ASN A 111 -8.02 -13.48 16.51
C ASN A 111 -7.46 -14.29 15.32
N GLY A 112 -6.67 -13.65 14.44
CA GLY A 112 -6.13 -14.26 13.22
C GLY A 112 -7.12 -14.40 12.08
N LYS A 113 -8.28 -13.78 12.16
CA LYS A 113 -9.35 -13.84 11.15
C LYS A 113 -9.40 -12.62 10.23
N ASN A 114 -8.37 -11.77 10.27
CA ASN A 114 -8.33 -10.60 9.41
C ASN A 114 -8.30 -11.00 7.93
N ILE A 115 -9.17 -10.34 7.18
CA ILE A 115 -9.36 -10.56 5.75
C ILE A 115 -8.55 -9.53 4.97
N ALA A 116 -7.89 -9.97 3.92
CA ALA A 116 -7.18 -9.10 2.99
C ALA A 116 -7.36 -9.59 1.55
N ASP A 117 -7.45 -8.67 0.62
CA ASP A 117 -7.31 -8.99 -0.80
C ASP A 117 -5.81 -8.91 -1.14
N LEU A 118 -5.28 -10.01 -1.65
CA LEU A 118 -3.88 -10.13 -2.05
C LEU A 118 -3.82 -10.10 -3.57
N THR A 119 -3.22 -9.06 -4.13
CA THR A 119 -3.21 -8.84 -5.58
C THR A 119 -1.93 -9.41 -6.20
N PRO A 120 -2.02 -10.40 -7.08
CA PRO A 120 -0.87 -10.86 -7.85
C PRO A 120 -0.26 -9.73 -8.67
N VAL A 121 1.07 -9.62 -8.67
CA VAL A 121 1.78 -8.60 -9.46
C VAL A 121 1.43 -8.68 -10.95
N TYR A 122 1.09 -9.85 -11.44
CA TYR A 122 0.61 -10.07 -12.81
C TYR A 122 -0.69 -9.30 -13.11
N ASN A 123 -1.65 -9.27 -12.19
CA ASN A 123 -2.89 -8.50 -12.36
C ASN A 123 -2.60 -7.00 -12.48
N VAL A 124 -1.63 -6.51 -11.71
CA VAL A 124 -1.22 -5.10 -11.80
C VAL A 124 -0.51 -4.81 -13.12
N ALA A 125 0.36 -5.71 -13.59
CA ALA A 125 0.99 -5.57 -14.90
C ALA A 125 -0.04 -5.54 -16.03
N GLN A 126 -1.05 -6.41 -15.98
CA GLN A 126 -2.17 -6.37 -16.93
C GLN A 126 -2.96 -5.06 -16.85
N ALA A 127 -3.27 -4.58 -15.63
CA ALA A 127 -3.97 -3.32 -15.45
C ALA A 127 -3.18 -2.14 -16.04
N LEU A 128 -1.86 -2.14 -15.93
CA LEU A 128 -1.00 -1.13 -16.55
C LEU A 128 -1.07 -1.19 -18.08
N ILE A 129 -1.00 -2.37 -18.67
CA ILE A 129 -1.13 -2.54 -20.13
C ILE A 129 -2.50 -2.06 -20.60
N LEU A 130 -3.57 -2.46 -19.91
CA LEU A 130 -4.92 -2.01 -20.23
C LEU A 130 -5.06 -0.50 -20.10
N ALA A 131 -4.44 0.13 -19.10
CA ALA A 131 -4.45 1.58 -18.92
C ALA A 131 -3.76 2.32 -20.09
N ILE A 132 -2.69 1.75 -20.66
CA ILE A 132 -2.00 2.35 -21.83
C ILE A 132 -2.94 2.42 -23.04
N PHE A 133 -3.71 1.37 -23.28
CA PHE A 133 -4.59 1.25 -24.45
C PHE A 133 -6.07 1.55 -24.14
N ALA A 134 -6.37 2.07 -22.97
CA ALA A 134 -7.73 2.31 -22.52
C ALA A 134 -8.47 3.32 -23.42
N PRO A 135 -9.78 3.17 -23.66
CA PRO A 135 -10.59 4.15 -24.38
C PRO A 135 -10.70 5.46 -23.60
N GLU A 136 -11.08 6.54 -24.29
CA GLU A 136 -11.18 7.89 -23.69
C GLU A 136 -12.13 7.94 -22.48
N VAL A 137 -13.18 7.13 -22.43
CA VAL A 137 -14.12 7.04 -21.29
C VAL A 137 -13.44 6.59 -19.99
N ALA A 138 -12.32 5.86 -20.08
CA ALA A 138 -11.54 5.39 -18.93
C ALA A 138 -10.43 6.37 -18.52
N VAL A 139 -10.24 7.46 -19.25
CA VAL A 139 -9.22 8.47 -18.97
C VAL A 139 -9.69 9.44 -17.89
N ASN A 140 -8.75 10.04 -17.18
CA ASN A 140 -8.99 10.94 -16.04
C ASN A 140 -9.75 10.27 -14.88
N GLN A 141 -9.51 8.98 -14.71
CA GLN A 141 -10.12 8.16 -13.68
C GLN A 141 -9.07 7.53 -12.76
N VAL A 142 -9.55 7.08 -11.61
CA VAL A 142 -8.78 6.29 -10.63
C VAL A 142 -9.35 4.89 -10.59
N TYR A 143 -8.51 3.87 -10.47
CA TYR A 143 -8.92 2.47 -10.41
C TYR A 143 -8.22 1.75 -9.25
N ASN A 144 -9.00 1.13 -8.38
CA ASN A 144 -8.49 0.18 -7.40
C ASN A 144 -8.23 -1.17 -8.10
N ILE A 145 -7.05 -1.72 -7.90
CA ILE A 145 -6.68 -3.02 -8.46
C ILE A 145 -6.55 -4.02 -7.33
N SER A 146 -7.39 -5.04 -7.37
CA SER A 146 -7.42 -6.15 -6.43
C SER A 146 -7.52 -7.48 -7.17
N ASN A 147 -7.46 -8.61 -6.46
CA ASN A 147 -7.73 -9.92 -7.04
C ASN A 147 -9.23 -10.24 -7.05
N GLY A 148 -10.03 -9.54 -6.23
CA GLY A 148 -11.45 -9.81 -6.07
C GLY A 148 -11.76 -11.07 -5.25
N GLU A 149 -10.75 -11.66 -4.61
CA GLU A 149 -10.85 -12.87 -3.80
C GLU A 149 -10.29 -12.61 -2.40
N PRO A 150 -11.06 -11.99 -1.50
CA PRO A 150 -10.62 -11.76 -0.13
C PRO A 150 -10.30 -13.09 0.59
N VAL A 151 -9.16 -13.12 1.27
CA VAL A 151 -8.68 -14.33 1.96
C VAL A 151 -8.36 -14.03 3.42
N VAL A 152 -8.45 -15.05 4.28
CA VAL A 152 -7.92 -14.95 5.64
C VAL A 152 -6.40 -14.91 5.55
N LEU A 153 -5.82 -13.75 5.92
CA LEU A 153 -4.39 -13.48 5.72
C LEU A 153 -3.50 -14.52 6.43
N TRP A 154 -3.84 -14.90 7.65
CA TRP A 154 -3.05 -15.86 8.43
C TRP A 154 -3.10 -17.27 7.87
N ASP A 155 -4.16 -17.66 7.17
CA ASP A 155 -4.22 -18.96 6.47
C ASP A 155 -3.24 -18.98 5.30
N LYS A 156 -3.14 -17.87 4.55
CA LYS A 156 -2.17 -17.74 3.45
C LYS A 156 -0.73 -17.69 3.96
N ILE A 157 -0.45 -16.93 5.01
CA ILE A 157 0.87 -16.91 5.67
C ILE A 157 1.24 -18.33 6.12
N SER A 158 0.32 -19.04 6.78
CA SER A 158 0.54 -20.40 7.24
C SER A 158 0.82 -21.38 6.10
N ALA A 159 0.10 -21.24 4.98
CA ALA A 159 0.32 -22.05 3.79
C ALA A 159 1.72 -21.82 3.18
N VAL A 160 2.16 -20.55 3.11
CA VAL A 160 3.51 -20.20 2.64
C VAL A 160 4.58 -20.79 3.56
N LEU A 161 4.44 -20.64 4.89
CA LEU A 161 5.40 -21.18 5.84
C LEU A 161 5.51 -22.71 5.73
N ARG A 162 4.38 -23.42 5.62
CA ARG A 162 4.39 -24.88 5.43
C ARG A 162 5.10 -25.31 4.14
N ARG A 163 4.94 -24.55 3.04
CA ARG A 163 5.66 -24.84 1.78
C ARG A 163 7.17 -24.60 1.88
N LEU A 164 7.62 -23.87 2.89
CA LEU A 164 9.02 -23.64 3.22
C LEU A 164 9.50 -24.55 4.36
N ASP A 165 8.78 -25.63 4.66
CA ASP A 165 9.05 -26.60 5.75
C ASP A 165 9.15 -25.91 7.13
N ARG A 166 8.35 -24.86 7.35
CA ARG A 166 8.31 -24.08 8.59
C ARG A 166 6.98 -24.26 9.31
N THR A 167 7.03 -24.37 10.63
CA THR A 167 5.82 -24.47 11.46
C THR A 167 5.15 -23.10 11.62
N PRO A 168 3.85 -22.94 11.25
CA PRO A 168 3.16 -21.67 11.45
C PRO A 168 3.12 -21.24 12.94
N PRO A 169 3.15 -19.93 13.24
CA PRO A 169 3.09 -19.46 14.61
C PRO A 169 1.71 -19.73 15.23
N HIS A 170 1.69 -20.24 16.45
CA HIS A 170 0.47 -20.47 17.22
C HIS A 170 0.21 -19.37 18.26
N THR A 171 1.23 -18.60 18.61
CA THR A 171 1.13 -17.55 19.62
C THR A 171 0.33 -16.37 19.10
N LYS A 172 -0.76 -16.04 19.80
CA LYS A 172 -1.62 -14.89 19.49
C LYS A 172 -1.29 -13.73 20.41
N ILE A 173 -1.25 -12.51 19.84
CA ILE A 173 -1.12 -11.28 20.62
C ILE A 173 -2.41 -10.47 20.48
N PRO A 174 -3.07 -10.10 21.59
CA PRO A 174 -4.27 -9.26 21.52
C PRO A 174 -3.99 -7.94 20.79
N PHE A 175 -4.90 -7.54 19.91
CA PHE A 175 -4.79 -6.29 19.16
C PHE A 175 -4.63 -5.07 20.07
N THR A 176 -5.35 -5.07 21.20
CA THR A 176 -5.26 -3.99 22.21
C THR A 176 -3.85 -3.81 22.78
N LEU A 177 -3.10 -4.90 22.97
CA LEU A 177 -1.72 -4.84 23.44
C LEU A 177 -0.80 -4.23 22.39
N ILE A 178 -0.95 -4.65 21.13
CA ILE A 178 -0.17 -4.10 20.00
C ILE A 178 -0.48 -2.62 19.81
N LYS A 179 -1.75 -2.23 19.88
CA LYS A 179 -2.17 -0.84 19.80
C LYS A 179 -1.50 0.03 20.88
N ARG A 180 -1.46 -0.44 22.12
CA ARG A 180 -0.78 0.27 23.22
C ARG A 180 0.72 0.39 22.98
N ILE A 181 1.37 -0.68 22.51
CA ILE A 181 2.81 -0.68 22.20
C ILE A 181 3.10 0.33 21.08
N ALA A 182 2.32 0.30 19.99
CA ALA A 182 2.49 1.22 18.89
C ALA A 182 2.29 2.68 19.32
N GLN A 183 1.24 2.99 20.08
CA GLN A 183 1.00 4.33 20.63
C GLN A 183 2.18 4.81 21.52
N PHE A 184 2.72 3.92 22.34
CA PHE A 184 3.90 4.23 23.17
C PHE A 184 5.14 4.50 22.30
N MET A 185 5.36 3.71 21.24
CA MET A 185 6.47 3.92 20.31
C MET A 185 6.33 5.22 19.53
N GLU A 186 5.12 5.58 19.09
CA GLU A 186 4.84 6.87 18.43
C GLU A 186 5.08 8.04 19.38
N TRP A 187 4.59 7.95 20.62
CA TRP A 187 4.84 8.97 21.64
C TRP A 187 6.33 9.15 21.90
N LYS A 188 7.07 8.05 22.05
CA LYS A 188 8.53 8.08 22.23
C LYS A 188 9.25 8.67 21.02
N SER A 189 8.84 8.35 19.79
CA SER A 189 9.40 8.89 18.54
C SER A 189 9.20 10.40 18.45
N ARG A 190 8.01 10.91 18.82
CA ARG A 190 7.73 12.35 18.86
C ARG A 190 8.62 13.11 19.82
N ILE A 191 8.92 12.52 21.00
CA ILE A 191 9.77 13.16 22.02
C ILE A 191 11.25 13.11 21.63
N THR A 192 11.70 12.02 20.98
CA THR A 192 13.13 11.81 20.70
C THR A 192 13.58 12.31 19.36
N ASN A 193 12.69 12.88 18.54
CA ASN A 193 12.94 13.35 17.17
C ASN A 193 13.67 12.30 16.28
N LYS A 194 13.50 11.00 16.58
CA LYS A 194 14.12 9.87 15.88
C LYS A 194 13.12 9.27 14.89
N LYS A 195 13.67 8.69 13.79
CA LYS A 195 13.00 8.01 12.67
C LYS A 195 11.62 7.42 12.99
N GLU A 196 10.72 7.44 11.99
CA GLU A 196 9.40 6.81 12.06
C GLU A 196 9.46 5.46 12.78
N PRO A 197 8.57 5.19 13.74
CA PRO A 197 8.58 3.94 14.49
C PRO A 197 8.30 2.76 13.57
N THR A 198 8.88 1.62 13.91
CA THR A 198 8.74 0.37 13.13
C THR A 198 7.30 -0.18 13.14
N LEU A 199 6.50 0.26 14.10
CA LEU A 199 5.07 -0.02 14.24
C LEU A 199 4.33 1.31 14.41
N THR A 200 3.41 1.59 13.50
CA THR A 200 2.44 2.69 13.58
C THR A 200 1.04 2.10 13.73
N VAL A 201 0.19 2.80 14.46
CA VAL A 201 -1.22 2.45 14.64
C VAL A 201 -2.02 3.04 13.50
#